data_66d22d4837a85af57b1a68b07233d8f2
#
_entry.id   66d22d4837a85af57b1a68b07233d8f2
#
_cell.length_a   1.000
_cell.length_b   1.000
_cell.length_c   1.000
_cell.angle_alpha   90.00
_cell.angle_beta   90.00
_cell.angle_gamma   90.00
#
_symmetry.space_group_name_H-M   'P 1'
#
loop_
_entity.id
_entity.type
_entity.pdbx_description
1 polymer ?
#
loop_
_entity_poly.entity_id
_entity_poly.type
_entity_poly.pdbx_seq_one_letter_code
_entity_poly.pdbx_strand_id
1 'polypeptide(L)'
;MSYTFRTNMVSSSKYNIKCPYPMNPQYITIHNTANSASADAEVRYMIRNNNQVSYHVCVDEREVIQAIPFNRNAWHAGDGGSGTGNRKSIGIEIARSTGDANLFAQAEQNCAEYVAKLLKERGWGIDRVKRHKDWSGKYCPHKTMDKGWQRFLNMIQAELNKLNQPKPQPRPQQPSTGKFKVGNYNGYVVTTDSLNVRSQRNGGSALLTTIPKGTKVYVRYVMYQDNSATPKGALWGGVEYNGKDGFINLNYVQPTSAPVVNRSFKVKINTAVLNVRKEPNASSRIVTQVRSGEVFTIVEERNGWGKLLSGKGWISLYYTKRL
;
A
#
# COMPACT_ATOMS: atom_id res chain seq x y z
N MET A 1 -10.92 -4.17 6.40
CA MET A 1 -12.27 -3.56 6.50
C MET A 1 -12.73 -3.77 7.92
N SER A 2 -13.21 -2.71 8.56
CA SER A 2 -13.66 -2.71 9.95
C SER A 2 -15.12 -3.14 10.12
N TYR A 3 -15.82 -3.39 9.01
CA TYR A 3 -17.25 -3.74 8.98
C TYR A 3 -17.52 -5.02 8.18
N THR A 4 -18.67 -5.65 8.44
CA THR A 4 -19.23 -6.73 7.62
C THR A 4 -20.15 -6.13 6.54
N PHE A 5 -19.96 -6.51 5.28
CA PHE A 5 -20.88 -6.14 4.19
C PHE A 5 -21.89 -7.27 3.96
N ARG A 6 -23.17 -6.90 3.87
CA ARG A 6 -24.24 -7.82 3.43
C ARG A 6 -25.33 -7.10 2.66
N THR A 7 -26.23 -7.86 2.06
CA THR A 7 -27.42 -7.36 1.40
C THR A 7 -28.69 -7.76 2.16
N ASN A 8 -29.65 -6.85 2.21
CA ASN A 8 -31.02 -7.11 2.64
C ASN A 8 -31.96 -6.30 1.75
N MET A 9 -32.19 -6.82 0.53
CA MET A 9 -32.82 -6.10 -0.55
C MET A 9 -34.32 -5.94 -0.35
N VAL A 10 -34.85 -4.78 -0.72
CA VAL A 10 -36.28 -4.56 -0.88
C VAL A 10 -36.85 -5.55 -1.89
N SER A 11 -38.03 -6.12 -1.59
CA SER A 11 -38.72 -7.04 -2.52
C SER A 11 -39.05 -6.35 -3.85
N SER A 12 -38.94 -7.06 -4.95
CA SER A 12 -39.33 -6.56 -6.29
C SER A 12 -40.77 -6.11 -6.34
N SER A 13 -41.66 -6.70 -5.54
CA SER A 13 -43.07 -6.28 -5.39
C SER A 13 -43.23 -4.86 -4.87
N LYS A 14 -42.18 -4.27 -4.22
CA LYS A 14 -42.18 -2.90 -3.72
C LYS A 14 -41.35 -1.93 -4.57
N TYR A 15 -40.82 -2.36 -5.69
CA TYR A 15 -40.03 -1.48 -6.55
C TYR A 15 -40.80 -0.24 -7.01
N ASN A 16 -42.10 -0.40 -7.32
CA ASN A 16 -42.97 0.72 -7.70
C ASN A 16 -43.10 1.81 -6.64
N ILE A 17 -42.87 1.49 -5.36
CA ILE A 17 -42.89 2.42 -4.23
C ILE A 17 -41.48 2.93 -3.91
N LYS A 18 -40.53 2.01 -3.79
CA LYS A 18 -39.20 2.30 -3.22
C LYS A 18 -38.14 2.74 -4.24
N CYS A 19 -38.20 2.21 -5.47
CA CYS A 19 -37.17 2.43 -6.47
C CYS A 19 -37.70 2.19 -7.91
N PRO A 20 -38.75 2.92 -8.35
CA PRO A 20 -39.48 2.60 -9.59
C PRO A 20 -38.66 2.77 -10.87
N TYR A 21 -37.61 3.58 -10.85
CA TYR A 21 -36.91 3.95 -12.07
C TYR A 21 -35.54 3.33 -12.22
N PRO A 22 -35.08 3.03 -13.42
CA PRO A 22 -33.67 2.69 -13.64
C PRO A 22 -32.76 3.88 -13.33
N MET A 23 -31.55 3.60 -12.88
CA MET A 23 -30.53 4.60 -12.53
C MET A 23 -29.15 4.20 -13.08
N ASN A 24 -28.45 5.20 -13.62
CA ASN A 24 -27.01 5.15 -13.83
C ASN A 24 -26.39 6.14 -12.85
N PRO A 25 -25.82 5.68 -11.74
CA PRO A 25 -25.35 6.58 -10.68
C PRO A 25 -24.15 7.41 -11.12
N GLN A 26 -24.14 8.67 -10.69
CA GLN A 26 -23.09 9.65 -10.98
C GLN A 26 -22.52 10.26 -9.67
N TYR A 27 -23.25 10.10 -8.56
CA TYR A 27 -22.92 10.70 -7.25
C TYR A 27 -23.18 9.71 -6.14
N ILE A 28 -22.64 10.04 -4.96
CA ILE A 28 -22.98 9.43 -3.68
C ILE A 28 -23.51 10.52 -2.78
N THR A 29 -24.68 10.29 -2.16
CA THR A 29 -25.27 11.24 -1.21
C THR A 29 -25.24 10.67 0.18
N ILE A 30 -24.68 11.45 1.11
CA ILE A 30 -24.55 11.09 2.53
C ILE A 30 -25.72 11.68 3.32
N HIS A 31 -26.28 10.84 4.19
CA HIS A 31 -27.32 11.16 5.15
C HIS A 31 -26.93 10.73 6.55
N ASN A 32 -27.66 11.25 7.56
CA ASN A 32 -27.68 10.69 8.90
C ASN A 32 -29.12 10.31 9.24
N THR A 33 -29.31 9.12 9.82
CA THR A 33 -30.58 8.77 10.47
C THR A 33 -30.82 9.69 11.67
N ALA A 34 -32.01 10.16 11.91
CA ALA A 34 -32.30 11.06 13.01
C ALA A 34 -32.63 10.32 14.32
N ASN A 35 -31.99 9.19 14.57
CA ASN A 35 -32.24 8.30 15.71
C ASN A 35 -30.97 7.51 16.10
N SER A 36 -31.13 6.60 17.09
CA SER A 36 -30.06 5.74 17.60
C SER A 36 -30.15 4.27 17.13
N ALA A 37 -30.99 3.98 16.14
CA ALA A 37 -31.17 2.61 15.63
C ALA A 37 -29.93 2.09 14.90
N SER A 38 -29.78 0.78 14.82
CA SER A 38 -28.74 0.11 14.01
C SER A 38 -29.09 0.13 12.52
N ALA A 39 -28.09 -0.09 11.67
CA ALA A 39 -28.30 -0.22 10.23
C ALA A 39 -29.31 -1.32 9.90
N ASP A 40 -29.28 -2.45 10.60
CA ASP A 40 -30.23 -3.54 10.42
C ASP A 40 -31.67 -3.12 10.75
N ALA A 41 -31.87 -2.40 11.86
CA ALA A 41 -33.19 -1.93 12.24
C ALA A 41 -33.73 -0.90 11.21
N GLU A 42 -32.89 0.03 10.77
CA GLU A 42 -33.24 1.03 9.74
C GLU A 42 -33.62 0.37 8.41
N VAL A 43 -32.80 -0.57 7.91
CA VAL A 43 -33.07 -1.26 6.67
C VAL A 43 -34.36 -2.08 6.77
N ARG A 44 -34.55 -2.86 7.86
CA ARG A 44 -35.79 -3.61 8.07
C ARG A 44 -37.02 -2.73 8.11
N TYR A 45 -36.95 -1.58 8.75
CA TYR A 45 -38.04 -0.60 8.76
C TYR A 45 -38.31 -0.09 7.36
N MET A 46 -37.28 0.36 6.61
CA MET A 46 -37.41 0.92 5.28
C MET A 46 -38.03 -0.07 4.28
N ILE A 47 -37.58 -1.32 4.25
CA ILE A 47 -38.08 -2.32 3.29
C ILE A 47 -39.48 -2.85 3.62
N ARG A 48 -39.91 -2.80 4.88
CA ARG A 48 -41.21 -3.31 5.33
C ARG A 48 -42.37 -2.35 5.12
N ASN A 49 -42.14 -1.04 5.31
CA ASN A 49 -43.21 -0.05 5.18
C ASN A 49 -43.49 0.31 3.73
N ASN A 50 -44.61 1.03 3.49
CA ASN A 50 -45.05 1.49 2.17
C ASN A 50 -44.80 2.99 1.93
N ASN A 51 -44.01 3.65 2.80
CA ASN A 51 -43.63 5.04 2.61
C ASN A 51 -42.73 5.16 1.37
N GLN A 52 -42.88 6.24 0.61
CA GLN A 52 -42.04 6.52 -0.56
C GLN A 52 -40.62 7.04 -0.20
N VAL A 53 -40.13 6.77 1.00
CA VAL A 53 -38.78 7.08 1.41
C VAL A 53 -37.93 5.83 1.33
N SER A 54 -36.74 5.96 0.75
CA SER A 54 -35.83 4.85 0.56
C SER A 54 -34.40 5.32 0.34
N TYR A 55 -33.44 4.46 0.56
CA TYR A 55 -32.02 4.69 0.35
C TYR A 55 -31.32 3.38 -0.07
N HIS A 56 -30.14 3.49 -0.65
CA HIS A 56 -29.44 2.33 -1.19
C HIS A 56 -28.70 1.52 -0.13
N VAL A 57 -28.08 2.21 0.83
CA VAL A 57 -27.18 1.61 1.84
C VAL A 57 -27.43 2.26 3.19
N CYS A 58 -27.36 1.45 4.25
CA CYS A 58 -27.25 1.93 5.62
C CYS A 58 -25.99 1.37 6.27
N VAL A 59 -25.32 2.19 7.08
CA VAL A 59 -24.02 1.88 7.69
C VAL A 59 -24.10 2.17 9.19
N ASP A 60 -23.62 1.23 10.00
CA ASP A 60 -23.40 1.44 11.43
C ASP A 60 -21.97 1.02 11.87
N GLU A 61 -21.77 0.92 13.18
CA GLU A 61 -20.47 0.57 13.76
C GLU A 61 -19.99 -0.86 13.46
N ARG A 62 -20.86 -1.74 12.94
CA ARG A 62 -20.59 -3.16 12.69
C ARG A 62 -20.69 -3.55 11.23
N GLU A 63 -21.65 -2.94 10.51
CA GLU A 63 -22.02 -3.45 9.20
C GLU A 63 -22.42 -2.36 8.22
N VAL A 64 -22.32 -2.73 6.96
CA VAL A 64 -22.82 -2.01 5.78
C VAL A 64 -23.85 -2.89 5.11
N ILE A 65 -25.09 -2.41 5.02
CA ILE A 65 -26.20 -3.17 4.46
C ILE A 65 -26.71 -2.49 3.19
N GLN A 66 -26.63 -3.16 2.05
CA GLN A 66 -27.26 -2.71 0.83
C GLN A 66 -28.73 -3.17 0.77
N ALA A 67 -29.64 -2.23 0.53
CA ALA A 67 -31.09 -2.45 0.52
C ALA A 67 -31.75 -2.22 -0.85
N ILE A 68 -31.13 -1.43 -1.73
CA ILE A 68 -31.62 -1.17 -3.10
C ILE A 68 -30.47 -1.40 -4.09
N PRO A 69 -30.71 -2.05 -5.24
CA PRO A 69 -29.70 -2.18 -6.29
C PRO A 69 -29.27 -0.83 -6.84
N PHE A 70 -27.99 -0.64 -7.13
CA PHE A 70 -27.45 0.66 -7.60
C PHE A 70 -27.91 1.05 -9.02
N ASN A 71 -28.46 0.14 -9.78
CA ASN A 71 -29.05 0.43 -11.08
C ASN A 71 -30.54 0.87 -11.00
N ARG A 72 -31.05 1.11 -9.79
CA ARG A 72 -32.37 1.69 -9.54
C ARG A 72 -32.24 2.93 -8.66
N ASN A 73 -33.20 3.87 -8.86
CA ASN A 73 -33.25 5.08 -8.04
C ASN A 73 -33.66 4.80 -6.58
N ALA A 74 -33.51 5.81 -5.71
CA ALA A 74 -34.12 5.80 -4.38
C ALA A 74 -34.69 7.18 -4.05
N TRP A 75 -35.54 7.25 -3.03
CA TRP A 75 -36.23 8.46 -2.62
C TRP A 75 -35.61 9.01 -1.33
N HIS A 76 -34.48 9.71 -1.45
CA HIS A 76 -33.67 10.16 -0.30
C HIS A 76 -33.25 11.63 -0.35
N ALA A 77 -33.27 12.27 -1.53
CA ALA A 77 -32.64 13.57 -1.71
C ALA A 77 -33.63 14.76 -1.58
N GLY A 78 -34.95 14.48 -1.60
CA GLY A 78 -35.96 15.51 -1.46
C GLY A 78 -36.10 16.45 -2.65
N ASP A 79 -35.48 16.12 -3.80
CA ASP A 79 -35.47 16.91 -5.04
C ASP A 79 -36.48 16.45 -6.08
N GLY A 80 -37.47 15.65 -5.69
CA GLY A 80 -38.58 15.21 -6.53
C GLY A 80 -38.29 14.01 -7.43
N GLY A 81 -39.29 13.67 -8.27
CA GLY A 81 -39.28 12.46 -9.11
C GLY A 81 -38.28 12.49 -10.27
N SER A 82 -37.83 13.67 -10.69
CA SER A 82 -36.85 13.88 -11.77
C SER A 82 -35.54 14.46 -11.28
N GLY A 83 -35.41 14.76 -9.97
CA GLY A 83 -34.24 15.39 -9.38
C GLY A 83 -32.98 14.54 -9.48
N THR A 84 -31.84 15.19 -9.63
CA THR A 84 -30.54 14.53 -9.80
C THR A 84 -30.16 13.70 -8.57
N GLY A 85 -30.44 14.19 -7.36
CA GLY A 85 -30.15 13.47 -6.15
C GLY A 85 -30.87 12.14 -6.05
N ASN A 86 -32.17 12.11 -6.34
CA ASN A 86 -32.95 10.88 -6.34
C ASN A 86 -32.68 9.97 -7.54
N ARG A 87 -32.36 10.54 -8.72
CA ARG A 87 -32.29 9.80 -9.99
C ARG A 87 -30.87 9.41 -10.42
N LYS A 88 -29.82 10.00 -9.81
CA LYS A 88 -28.43 9.79 -10.23
C LYS A 88 -27.47 9.64 -9.05
N SER A 89 -27.97 9.49 -7.81
CA SER A 89 -27.11 9.39 -6.64
C SER A 89 -27.40 8.13 -5.83
N ILE A 90 -26.33 7.48 -5.34
CA ILE A 90 -26.39 6.40 -4.36
C ILE A 90 -26.60 7.04 -2.98
N GLY A 91 -27.78 6.91 -2.39
CA GLY A 91 -28.05 7.38 -1.03
C GLY A 91 -27.50 6.45 0.02
N ILE A 92 -26.69 6.97 0.94
CA ILE A 92 -26.09 6.24 2.06
C ILE A 92 -26.48 6.90 3.37
N GLU A 93 -27.15 6.16 4.25
CA GLU A 93 -27.49 6.57 5.62
C GLU A 93 -26.40 6.12 6.59
N ILE A 94 -25.88 7.06 7.38
CA ILE A 94 -25.06 6.76 8.56
C ILE A 94 -25.99 6.68 9.76
N ALA A 95 -26.11 5.50 10.33
CA ALA A 95 -26.94 5.22 11.51
C ALA A 95 -26.33 5.79 12.80
N ARG A 96 -27.04 5.68 13.93
CA ARG A 96 -26.59 6.10 15.27
C ARG A 96 -26.35 7.60 15.42
N SER A 97 -26.99 8.44 14.60
CA SER A 97 -26.72 9.89 14.63
C SER A 97 -27.16 10.58 15.92
N THR A 98 -28.09 9.96 16.67
CA THR A 98 -28.39 10.33 18.06
C THR A 98 -27.94 9.20 19.00
N GLY A 99 -27.63 9.49 20.25
CA GLY A 99 -27.16 8.49 21.21
C GLY A 99 -25.62 8.46 21.33
N ASP A 100 -25.04 7.26 21.45
CA ASP A 100 -23.63 7.09 21.76
C ASP A 100 -22.70 7.66 20.67
N ALA A 101 -21.83 8.60 21.09
CA ALA A 101 -20.93 9.30 20.17
C ALA A 101 -19.82 8.38 19.59
N ASN A 102 -19.42 7.33 20.31
CA ASN A 102 -18.38 6.40 19.85
C ASN A 102 -18.96 5.44 18.79
N LEU A 103 -20.18 4.96 18.98
CA LEU A 103 -20.86 4.14 17.97
C LEU A 103 -21.06 4.93 16.67
N PHE A 104 -21.47 6.20 16.78
CA PHE A 104 -21.60 7.06 15.61
C PHE A 104 -20.23 7.33 14.94
N ALA A 105 -19.19 7.58 15.72
CA ALA A 105 -17.85 7.80 15.16
C ALA A 105 -17.35 6.56 14.38
N GLN A 106 -17.62 5.36 14.89
CA GLN A 106 -17.27 4.13 14.18
C GLN A 106 -18.14 3.92 12.93
N ALA A 107 -19.46 4.23 13.00
CA ALA A 107 -20.34 4.19 11.83
C ALA A 107 -19.89 5.16 10.74
N GLU A 108 -19.45 6.36 11.13
CA GLU A 108 -18.92 7.37 10.22
C GLU A 108 -17.61 6.92 9.58
N GLN A 109 -16.71 6.27 10.34
CA GLN A 109 -15.48 5.69 9.81
C GLN A 109 -15.76 4.54 8.82
N ASN A 110 -16.69 3.63 9.16
CA ASN A 110 -17.10 2.55 8.25
C ASN A 110 -17.73 3.09 6.97
N CYS A 111 -18.51 4.16 7.08
CA CYS A 111 -19.06 4.84 5.91
C CYS A 111 -17.97 5.45 5.04
N ALA A 112 -16.96 6.09 5.62
CA ALA A 112 -15.84 6.66 4.86
C ALA A 112 -15.05 5.58 4.10
N GLU A 113 -14.80 4.43 4.73
CA GLU A 113 -14.15 3.27 4.07
C GLU A 113 -15.02 2.73 2.91
N TYR A 114 -16.32 2.59 3.14
CA TYR A 114 -17.23 2.06 2.11
C TYR A 114 -17.39 3.01 0.93
N VAL A 115 -17.53 4.31 1.19
CA VAL A 115 -17.60 5.35 0.14
C VAL A 115 -16.31 5.37 -0.67
N ALA A 116 -15.14 5.32 -0.04
CA ALA A 116 -13.86 5.26 -0.72
C ALA A 116 -13.75 4.04 -1.67
N LYS A 117 -14.28 2.88 -1.24
CA LYS A 117 -14.37 1.70 -2.09
C LYS A 117 -15.26 1.94 -3.31
N LEU A 118 -16.45 2.52 -3.13
CA LEU A 118 -17.36 2.84 -4.23
C LEU A 118 -16.74 3.85 -5.21
N LEU A 119 -16.05 4.87 -4.71
CA LEU A 119 -15.34 5.85 -5.54
C LEU A 119 -14.28 5.16 -6.39
N LYS A 120 -13.46 4.30 -5.79
CA LYS A 120 -12.42 3.55 -6.50
C LYS A 120 -12.98 2.63 -7.58
N GLU A 121 -14.01 1.85 -7.25
CA GLU A 121 -14.67 0.92 -8.18
C GLU A 121 -15.26 1.61 -9.40
N ARG A 122 -15.65 2.89 -9.25
CA ARG A 122 -16.27 3.70 -10.30
C ARG A 122 -15.31 4.67 -10.99
N GLY A 123 -14.07 4.75 -10.56
CA GLY A 123 -13.10 5.74 -11.06
C GLY A 123 -13.50 7.18 -10.72
N TRP A 124 -14.18 7.41 -9.59
CA TRP A 124 -14.68 8.70 -9.17
C TRP A 124 -13.75 9.39 -8.17
N GLY A 125 -13.71 10.71 -8.23
CA GLY A 125 -13.08 11.56 -7.23
C GLY A 125 -14.03 11.92 -6.08
N ILE A 126 -13.47 12.60 -5.07
CA ILE A 126 -14.21 13.07 -3.88
C ILE A 126 -15.29 14.10 -4.24
N ASP A 127 -15.20 14.77 -5.37
CA ASP A 127 -16.18 15.70 -5.91
C ASP A 127 -17.55 15.07 -6.16
N ARG A 128 -17.60 13.73 -6.27
CA ARG A 128 -18.84 12.95 -6.44
C ARG A 128 -19.58 12.70 -5.14
N VAL A 129 -19.01 13.00 -3.99
CA VAL A 129 -19.65 12.87 -2.68
C VAL A 129 -20.40 14.14 -2.33
N LYS A 130 -21.72 14.02 -2.12
CA LYS A 130 -22.66 15.11 -1.88
C LYS A 130 -23.39 14.92 -0.55
N ARG A 131 -23.88 16.02 0.00
CA ARG A 131 -24.80 16.02 1.15
C ARG A 131 -26.25 15.99 0.64
N HIS A 132 -27.17 15.53 1.45
CA HIS A 132 -28.59 15.76 1.18
C HIS A 132 -28.87 17.27 0.98
N LYS A 133 -28.24 18.11 1.80
CA LYS A 133 -28.34 19.58 1.71
C LYS A 133 -28.05 20.13 0.31
N ASP A 134 -27.17 19.51 -0.44
CA ASP A 134 -26.76 19.98 -1.76
C ASP A 134 -27.86 19.82 -2.83
N TRP A 135 -28.89 19.00 -2.56
CA TRP A 135 -29.99 18.73 -3.48
C TRP A 135 -31.26 19.54 -3.15
N SER A 136 -31.65 19.60 -1.89
CA SER A 136 -32.94 20.21 -1.47
C SER A 136 -32.81 21.25 -0.35
N GLY A 137 -31.59 21.57 0.09
CA GLY A 137 -31.36 22.52 1.19
C GLY A 137 -31.58 21.94 2.60
N LYS A 138 -32.15 20.72 2.74
CA LYS A 138 -32.37 20.08 4.05
C LYS A 138 -31.06 19.91 4.80
N TYR A 139 -31.00 20.34 6.08
CA TYR A 139 -29.81 20.22 6.93
C TYR A 139 -29.52 18.74 7.29
N CYS A 140 -28.95 18.04 6.34
CA CYS A 140 -28.56 16.62 6.43
C CYS A 140 -27.33 16.40 5.54
N PRO A 141 -26.33 15.64 5.97
CA PRO A 141 -26.21 14.85 7.22
C PRO A 141 -25.86 15.75 8.43
N HIS A 142 -26.81 15.96 9.30
CA HIS A 142 -26.70 16.95 10.38
C HIS A 142 -25.50 16.70 11.31
N LYS A 143 -25.38 15.53 11.90
CA LYS A 143 -24.31 15.17 12.85
C LYS A 143 -22.92 15.22 12.20
N THR A 144 -22.82 14.74 10.97
CA THR A 144 -21.56 14.77 10.20
C THR A 144 -21.17 16.20 9.83
N MET A 145 -22.14 17.06 9.50
CA MET A 145 -21.88 18.48 9.24
C MET A 145 -21.50 19.24 10.51
N ASP A 146 -22.14 18.97 11.65
CA ASP A 146 -21.80 19.57 12.95
C ASP A 146 -20.36 19.25 13.36
N LYS A 147 -19.90 18.03 13.07
CA LYS A 147 -18.50 17.60 13.27
C LYS A 147 -17.52 18.10 12.19
N GLY A 148 -18.01 18.75 11.15
CA GLY A 148 -17.25 19.29 10.03
C GLY A 148 -17.34 18.43 8.77
N TRP A 149 -18.02 18.93 7.73
CA TRP A 149 -18.14 18.23 6.46
C TRP A 149 -16.79 17.96 5.80
N GLN A 150 -15.89 18.97 5.78
CA GLN A 150 -14.56 18.79 5.18
C GLN A 150 -13.73 17.72 5.92
N ARG A 151 -13.88 17.60 7.24
CA ARG A 151 -13.28 16.52 8.03
C ARG A 151 -13.71 15.14 7.49
N PHE A 152 -15.02 14.97 7.23
CA PHE A 152 -15.55 13.71 6.71
C PHE A 152 -15.03 13.43 5.28
N LEU A 153 -14.99 14.43 4.41
CA LEU A 153 -14.38 14.29 3.09
C LEU A 153 -12.90 13.89 3.18
N ASN A 154 -12.17 14.45 4.14
CA ASN A 154 -10.75 14.08 4.38
C ASN A 154 -10.62 12.62 4.86
N MET A 155 -11.55 12.12 5.66
CA MET A 155 -11.60 10.70 6.05
C MET A 155 -11.78 9.80 4.82
N ILE A 156 -12.75 10.11 3.95
CA ILE A 156 -12.97 9.37 2.70
C ILE A 156 -11.73 9.43 1.81
N GLN A 157 -11.11 10.61 1.65
CA GLN A 157 -9.92 10.78 0.83
C GLN A 157 -8.73 9.97 1.38
N ALA A 158 -8.56 9.93 2.69
CA ALA A 158 -7.52 9.12 3.32
C ALA A 158 -7.70 7.62 3.03
N GLU A 159 -8.94 7.11 3.11
CA GLU A 159 -9.26 5.72 2.75
C GLU A 159 -9.08 5.47 1.25
N LEU A 160 -9.50 6.40 0.40
CA LEU A 160 -9.29 6.30 -1.05
C LEU A 160 -7.80 6.27 -1.42
N ASN A 161 -6.99 7.07 -0.75
CA ASN A 161 -5.54 7.06 -0.91
C ASN A 161 -4.93 5.72 -0.49
N LYS A 162 -5.38 5.11 0.62
CA LYS A 162 -4.96 3.76 1.04
C LYS A 162 -5.31 2.70 -0.02
N LEU A 163 -6.50 2.80 -0.59
CA LEU A 163 -6.95 1.90 -1.65
C LEU A 163 -6.18 2.08 -2.97
N ASN A 164 -5.78 3.32 -3.28
CA ASN A 164 -5.03 3.68 -4.49
C ASN A 164 -3.52 3.49 -4.34
N GLN A 165 -3.04 3.35 -3.11
CA GLN A 165 -1.68 2.83 -2.96
C GLN A 165 -1.62 1.49 -3.70
N PRO A 166 -0.56 1.23 -4.50
CA PRO A 166 -0.33 -0.11 -4.98
C PRO A 166 -0.54 -1.01 -3.78
N LYS A 167 -1.49 -1.97 -3.87
CA LYS A 167 -1.66 -2.94 -2.77
C LYS A 167 -0.26 -3.27 -2.32
N PRO A 168 0.09 -3.21 -1.02
CA PRO A 168 1.28 -3.89 -0.55
C PRO A 168 1.12 -5.26 -1.15
N GLN A 169 1.90 -5.57 -2.18
CA GLN A 169 1.81 -6.89 -2.81
C GLN A 169 1.77 -7.86 -1.66
N PRO A 170 0.92 -8.94 -1.70
CA PRO A 170 0.79 -9.87 -0.59
C PRO A 170 2.20 -10.02 -0.08
N ARG A 171 2.47 -9.55 1.14
CA ARG A 171 3.82 -9.56 1.73
C ARG A 171 4.35 -10.92 1.35
N PRO A 172 5.35 -11.02 0.43
CA PRO A 172 5.78 -12.31 -0.01
C PRO A 172 5.99 -13.05 1.28
N GLN A 173 5.33 -14.19 1.48
CA GLN A 173 5.40 -14.93 2.73
C GLN A 173 6.84 -14.89 3.11
N GLN A 174 7.15 -14.33 4.26
CA GLN A 174 8.52 -14.02 4.71
C GLN A 174 9.36 -15.20 4.26
N PRO A 175 10.28 -15.03 3.27
CA PRO A 175 10.96 -16.18 2.70
C PRO A 175 11.52 -16.89 3.92
N SER A 176 11.19 -18.15 4.07
CA SER A 176 11.72 -18.97 5.18
C SER A 176 13.17 -18.57 5.33
N THR A 177 13.58 -18.14 6.51
CA THR A 177 14.87 -17.53 6.87
C THR A 177 16.11 -18.33 6.41
N GLY A 178 15.92 -19.35 5.56
CA GLY A 178 16.94 -20.20 4.95
C GLY A 178 17.43 -19.80 3.57
N LYS A 179 16.72 -18.91 2.81
CA LYS A 179 17.13 -18.59 1.43
C LYS A 179 18.32 -17.63 1.33
N PHE A 180 18.45 -16.70 2.26
CA PHE A 180 19.53 -15.72 2.31
C PHE A 180 20.08 -15.64 3.73
N LYS A 181 21.41 -15.68 3.86
CA LYS A 181 22.12 -15.44 5.12
C LYS A 181 22.80 -14.07 5.04
N VAL A 182 22.83 -13.35 6.17
CA VAL A 182 23.60 -12.11 6.27
C VAL A 182 25.08 -12.40 6.01
N GLY A 183 25.72 -11.54 5.24
CA GLY A 183 27.11 -11.67 4.79
C GLY A 183 27.20 -11.72 3.26
N ASN A 184 28.28 -12.29 2.76
CA ASN A 184 28.45 -12.46 1.32
C ASN A 184 27.41 -13.41 0.75
N TYR A 185 26.81 -12.98 -0.34
CA TYR A 185 25.95 -13.83 -1.13
C TYR A 185 26.65 -14.28 -2.43
N ASN A 186 27.31 -13.35 -3.11
CA ASN A 186 28.08 -13.56 -4.34
C ASN A 186 27.31 -14.43 -5.38
N GLY A 187 26.07 -14.10 -5.62
CA GLY A 187 25.20 -14.90 -6.47
C GLY A 187 24.18 -14.09 -7.23
N TYR A 188 23.56 -14.73 -8.21
CA TYR A 188 22.48 -14.12 -8.96
C TYR A 188 21.14 -14.43 -8.33
N VAL A 189 20.26 -13.45 -8.42
CA VAL A 189 18.84 -13.58 -8.09
C VAL A 189 18.00 -13.18 -9.30
N VAL A 190 16.77 -13.66 -9.36
CA VAL A 190 15.80 -13.22 -10.37
C VAL A 190 14.71 -12.46 -9.67
N THR A 191 14.37 -11.27 -10.17
CA THR A 191 13.32 -10.43 -9.63
C THR A 191 11.95 -11.09 -9.86
N THR A 192 11.14 -11.18 -8.80
CA THR A 192 9.79 -11.74 -8.88
C THR A 192 8.75 -10.67 -9.22
N ASP A 193 9.17 -9.39 -9.15
CA ASP A 193 8.39 -8.21 -9.51
C ASP A 193 9.30 -7.08 -9.97
N SER A 194 8.71 -5.95 -10.43
CA SER A 194 9.44 -4.72 -10.65
C SER A 194 10.04 -4.23 -9.33
N LEU A 195 11.34 -4.08 -9.25
CA LEU A 195 12.07 -3.94 -7.99
C LEU A 195 12.89 -2.66 -7.95
N ASN A 196 12.67 -1.86 -6.92
CA ASN A 196 13.39 -0.61 -6.71
C ASN A 196 14.81 -0.84 -6.18
N VAL A 197 15.79 -0.19 -6.81
CA VAL A 197 17.15 -0.01 -6.28
C VAL A 197 17.18 1.29 -5.48
N ARG A 198 17.55 1.22 -4.23
CA ARG A 198 17.52 2.35 -3.30
C ARG A 198 18.89 2.72 -2.77
N SER A 199 19.05 3.98 -2.36
CA SER A 199 20.33 4.51 -1.85
C SER A 199 20.73 3.92 -0.50
N GLN A 200 19.76 3.43 0.28
CA GLN A 200 19.98 2.79 1.60
C GLN A 200 19.07 1.57 1.77
N ARG A 201 19.34 0.75 2.78
CA ARG A 201 18.63 -0.49 3.08
C ARG A 201 17.27 -0.26 3.76
N ASN A 202 16.47 0.66 3.23
CA ASN A 202 15.11 0.92 3.72
C ASN A 202 14.19 1.41 2.60
N GLY A 203 12.88 1.17 2.76
CA GLY A 203 11.87 1.51 1.77
C GLY A 203 11.61 3.01 1.60
N GLY A 204 12.01 3.84 2.54
CA GLY A 204 11.85 5.30 2.50
C GLY A 204 13.04 6.06 1.90
N SER A 205 14.16 5.38 1.60
CA SER A 205 15.34 6.04 1.03
C SER A 205 15.16 6.35 -0.46
N ALA A 206 16.04 7.21 -1.01
CA ALA A 206 15.95 7.67 -2.38
C ALA A 206 15.93 6.50 -3.39
N LEU A 207 15.03 6.58 -4.38
CA LEU A 207 14.97 5.67 -5.51
C LEU A 207 16.07 6.03 -6.49
N LEU A 208 16.97 5.09 -6.79
CA LEU A 208 18.06 5.27 -7.76
C LEU A 208 17.69 4.80 -9.17
N THR A 209 17.04 3.65 -9.25
CA THR A 209 16.53 3.04 -10.49
C THR A 209 15.56 1.91 -10.16
N THR A 210 14.92 1.33 -11.18
CA THR A 210 14.01 0.20 -11.05
C THR A 210 14.46 -0.94 -11.95
N ILE A 211 14.44 -2.17 -11.43
CA ILE A 211 14.78 -3.41 -12.14
C ILE A 211 13.47 -4.07 -12.58
N PRO A 212 13.27 -4.37 -13.87
CA PRO A 212 12.07 -5.06 -14.34
C PRO A 212 11.92 -6.47 -13.75
N LYS A 213 10.69 -6.94 -13.66
CA LYS A 213 10.36 -8.32 -13.28
C LYS A 213 11.08 -9.34 -14.19
N GLY A 214 11.55 -10.42 -13.61
CA GLY A 214 12.25 -11.50 -14.32
C GLY A 214 13.71 -11.20 -14.65
N THR A 215 14.21 -10.03 -14.24
CA THR A 215 15.61 -9.66 -14.49
C THR A 215 16.55 -10.41 -13.56
N LYS A 216 17.60 -10.98 -14.13
CA LYS A 216 18.69 -11.63 -13.38
C LYS A 216 19.68 -10.55 -12.90
N VAL A 217 19.85 -10.42 -11.59
CA VAL A 217 20.70 -9.41 -10.95
C VAL A 217 21.73 -10.08 -10.06
N TYR A 218 22.94 -9.57 -10.07
CA TYR A 218 24.01 -10.04 -9.18
C TYR A 218 23.92 -9.34 -7.83
N VAL A 219 23.77 -10.12 -6.75
CA VAL A 219 23.79 -9.65 -5.37
C VAL A 219 25.17 -9.95 -4.76
N ARG A 220 25.85 -8.91 -4.33
CA ARG A 220 27.20 -9.01 -3.76
C ARG A 220 27.20 -9.49 -2.32
N TYR A 221 26.29 -8.94 -1.52
CA TYR A 221 26.15 -9.23 -0.09
C TYR A 221 24.73 -9.01 0.39
N VAL A 222 24.43 -9.60 1.54
CA VAL A 222 23.12 -9.51 2.20
C VAL A 222 23.29 -8.87 3.58
N MET A 223 22.47 -7.88 3.89
CA MET A 223 22.47 -7.19 5.17
C MET A 223 21.05 -6.95 5.67
N TYR A 224 20.88 -6.74 6.98
CA TYR A 224 19.60 -6.30 7.52
C TYR A 224 19.30 -4.84 7.12
N GLN A 225 18.02 -4.47 7.25
CA GLN A 225 17.56 -3.09 7.07
C GLN A 225 18.35 -2.15 7.98
N ASP A 226 18.63 -0.93 7.50
CA ASP A 226 19.29 0.10 8.31
C ASP A 226 18.50 0.41 9.58
N ASN A 227 19.22 0.65 10.68
CA ASN A 227 18.68 0.99 12.00
C ASN A 227 17.78 -0.09 12.64
N SER A 228 17.82 -1.32 12.17
CA SER A 228 17.17 -2.43 12.87
C SER A 228 18.01 -2.81 14.10
N ALA A 229 17.53 -2.47 15.29
CA ALA A 229 18.13 -2.88 16.56
C ALA A 229 18.01 -4.40 16.83
N THR A 230 17.28 -5.11 15.97
CA THR A 230 17.04 -6.55 16.08
C THR A 230 17.20 -7.25 14.73
N PRO A 231 17.69 -8.50 14.68
CA PRO A 231 17.87 -9.27 13.44
C PRO A 231 16.54 -9.70 12.75
N LYS A 232 15.45 -8.99 12.98
CA LYS A 232 14.10 -9.30 12.47
C LYS A 232 13.64 -8.40 11.31
N GLY A 233 14.49 -7.48 10.85
CA GLY A 233 14.17 -6.62 9.71
C GLY A 233 14.26 -7.34 8.37
N ALA A 234 13.78 -6.69 7.30
CA ALA A 234 13.94 -7.20 5.93
C ALA A 234 15.41 -7.35 5.56
N LEU A 235 15.75 -8.38 4.79
CA LEU A 235 17.07 -8.54 4.21
C LEU A 235 17.17 -7.73 2.92
N TRP A 236 18.30 -7.05 2.77
CA TRP A 236 18.64 -6.24 1.60
C TRP A 236 19.90 -6.73 0.94
N GLY A 237 19.92 -6.79 -0.38
CA GLY A 237 21.07 -7.17 -1.18
C GLY A 237 21.74 -5.94 -1.79
N GLY A 238 23.07 -5.85 -1.69
CA GLY A 238 23.84 -4.84 -2.39
C GLY A 238 23.98 -5.23 -3.88
N VAL A 239 23.58 -4.34 -4.80
CA VAL A 239 23.57 -4.56 -6.25
C VAL A 239 24.13 -3.34 -6.97
N GLU A 240 24.60 -3.59 -8.21
CA GLU A 240 24.79 -2.54 -9.20
C GLU A 240 23.88 -2.83 -10.40
N TYR A 241 23.10 -1.84 -10.81
CA TYR A 241 22.19 -1.97 -11.95
C TYR A 241 22.12 -0.66 -12.73
N ASN A 242 22.35 -0.71 -14.05
CA ASN A 242 22.40 0.45 -14.94
C ASN A 242 23.33 1.56 -14.42
N GLY A 243 24.53 1.19 -13.93
CA GLY A 243 25.51 2.14 -13.39
C GLY A 243 25.11 2.77 -12.06
N LYS A 244 24.04 2.31 -11.42
CA LYS A 244 23.61 2.73 -10.08
C LYS A 244 23.95 1.66 -9.06
N ASP A 245 24.77 2.05 -8.08
CA ASP A 245 25.11 1.22 -6.93
C ASP A 245 24.11 1.47 -5.80
N GLY A 246 23.47 0.43 -5.29
CA GLY A 246 22.43 0.56 -4.30
C GLY A 246 21.95 -0.77 -3.72
N PHE A 247 20.76 -0.75 -3.18
CA PHE A 247 20.20 -1.87 -2.41
C PHE A 247 18.84 -2.29 -2.93
N ILE A 248 18.61 -3.60 -2.96
CA ILE A 248 17.30 -4.22 -3.27
C ILE A 248 16.79 -5.01 -2.07
N ASN A 249 15.48 -5.02 -1.89
CA ASN A 249 14.84 -5.85 -0.87
C ASN A 249 14.73 -7.30 -1.38
N LEU A 250 15.35 -8.23 -0.67
CA LEU A 250 15.44 -9.64 -1.08
C LEU A 250 14.12 -10.42 -0.94
N ASN A 251 13.08 -9.83 -0.39
CA ASN A 251 11.74 -10.41 -0.41
C ASN A 251 11.13 -10.49 -1.82
N TYR A 252 11.67 -9.71 -2.78
CA TYR A 252 11.18 -9.61 -4.16
C TYR A 252 12.10 -10.29 -5.18
N VAL A 253 12.90 -11.25 -4.72
CA VAL A 253 13.80 -12.01 -5.59
C VAL A 253 13.80 -13.50 -5.24
N GLN A 254 14.23 -14.33 -6.21
CA GLN A 254 14.48 -15.75 -6.03
C GLN A 254 15.98 -16.01 -6.30
N PRO A 255 16.67 -16.80 -5.47
CA PRO A 255 18.01 -17.26 -5.77
C PRO A 255 18.01 -18.07 -7.09
N THR A 256 19.03 -17.88 -7.91
CA THR A 256 19.23 -18.76 -9.04
C THR A 256 20.17 -19.89 -8.64
N SER A 257 19.92 -21.11 -9.11
CA SER A 257 20.79 -22.26 -8.91
C SER A 257 22.04 -22.28 -9.81
N ALA A 258 22.35 -21.14 -10.45
CA ALA A 258 23.53 -21.07 -11.32
C ALA A 258 24.82 -21.03 -10.49
N PRO A 259 25.86 -21.76 -10.89
CA PRO A 259 27.13 -21.79 -10.17
C PRO A 259 27.74 -20.40 -10.07
N VAL A 260 28.38 -20.14 -8.95
CA VAL A 260 29.22 -18.96 -8.72
C VAL A 260 30.37 -19.04 -9.75
N VAL A 261 30.25 -18.31 -10.83
CA VAL A 261 31.41 -18.08 -11.69
C VAL A 261 32.24 -17.03 -10.94
N ASN A 262 33.34 -17.45 -10.37
CA ASN A 262 34.39 -16.56 -9.85
C ASN A 262 34.89 -15.69 -11.02
N ARG A 263 34.20 -14.59 -11.34
CA ARG A 263 34.72 -13.62 -12.29
C ARG A 263 35.71 -12.74 -11.57
N SER A 264 36.97 -12.98 -11.79
CA SER A 264 37.99 -12.03 -11.41
C SER A 264 37.70 -10.68 -12.09
N PHE A 265 37.85 -9.61 -11.34
CA PHE A 265 37.68 -8.24 -11.85
C PHE A 265 38.83 -7.37 -11.38
N LYS A 266 39.08 -6.29 -12.12
CA LYS A 266 40.12 -5.32 -11.76
C LYS A 266 39.56 -4.19 -10.92
N VAL A 267 40.34 -3.75 -9.96
CA VAL A 267 40.07 -2.55 -9.15
C VAL A 267 41.29 -1.64 -9.16
N LYS A 268 41.03 -0.35 -9.13
CA LYS A 268 42.05 0.70 -8.92
C LYS A 268 41.94 1.25 -7.53
N ILE A 269 43.02 1.36 -6.79
CA ILE A 269 43.06 1.94 -5.44
C ILE A 269 42.71 3.43 -5.51
N ASN A 270 41.75 3.85 -4.68
CA ASN A 270 41.21 5.22 -4.64
C ASN A 270 41.42 5.91 -3.27
N THR A 271 42.46 5.54 -2.59
CA THR A 271 42.91 6.15 -1.32
C THR A 271 44.44 6.21 -1.31
N ALA A 272 45.04 7.14 -0.57
CA ALA A 272 46.49 7.32 -0.54
C ALA A 272 47.23 6.02 -0.21
N VAL A 273 46.79 5.29 0.83
CA VAL A 273 47.34 4.01 1.25
C VAL A 273 46.19 3.08 1.68
N LEU A 274 46.23 1.84 1.26
CA LEU A 274 45.24 0.82 1.65
C LEU A 274 45.98 -0.42 2.23
N ASN A 275 45.52 -0.88 3.37
CA ASN A 275 46.06 -2.07 4.00
C ASN A 275 45.58 -3.34 3.29
N VAL A 276 46.52 -4.24 3.00
CA VAL A 276 46.26 -5.63 2.62
C VAL A 276 46.28 -6.47 3.89
N ARG A 277 45.21 -7.18 4.17
CA ARG A 277 45.04 -7.94 5.42
C ARG A 277 44.96 -9.43 5.18
N LYS A 278 45.33 -10.21 6.20
CA LYS A 278 45.33 -11.68 6.11
C LYS A 278 43.91 -12.23 5.89
N GLU A 279 42.92 -11.66 6.58
CA GLU A 279 41.53 -12.05 6.52
C GLU A 279 40.62 -10.84 6.12
N PRO A 280 39.43 -11.06 5.58
CA PRO A 280 38.57 -10.00 5.09
C PRO A 280 37.82 -9.25 6.21
N ASN A 281 38.56 -8.62 7.12
CA ASN A 281 38.00 -7.77 8.19
C ASN A 281 39.03 -6.74 8.65
N ALA A 282 38.56 -5.68 9.29
CA ALA A 282 39.38 -4.53 9.72
C ALA A 282 40.30 -4.81 10.93
N SER A 283 40.03 -5.85 11.71
CA SER A 283 40.83 -6.26 12.85
C SER A 283 41.92 -7.28 12.51
N SER A 284 41.89 -7.84 11.29
CA SER A 284 42.87 -8.81 10.85
C SER A 284 44.25 -8.19 10.65
N ARG A 285 45.30 -9.00 10.88
CA ARG A 285 46.70 -8.60 10.72
C ARG A 285 46.95 -8.00 9.32
N ILE A 286 47.62 -6.85 9.29
CA ILE A 286 48.11 -6.21 8.08
C ILE A 286 49.28 -7.05 7.53
N VAL A 287 49.21 -7.45 6.28
CA VAL A 287 50.25 -8.21 5.58
C VAL A 287 51.17 -7.28 4.81
N THR A 288 50.59 -6.28 4.16
CA THR A 288 51.29 -5.25 3.39
C THR A 288 50.37 -4.08 3.10
N GLN A 289 50.85 -3.07 2.39
CA GLN A 289 50.08 -1.90 1.97
C GLN A 289 50.20 -1.70 0.46
N VAL A 290 49.16 -1.12 -0.13
CA VAL A 290 49.07 -0.71 -1.55
C VAL A 290 48.71 0.77 -1.64
N ARG A 291 49.05 1.43 -2.75
CA ARG A 291 48.93 2.89 -2.92
C ARG A 291 47.92 3.30 -3.94
N SER A 292 47.52 4.55 -3.88
CA SER A 292 46.60 5.17 -4.83
C SER A 292 47.07 4.98 -6.26
N GLY A 293 46.11 4.64 -7.15
CA GLY A 293 46.37 4.43 -8.59
C GLY A 293 46.78 3.02 -8.97
N GLU A 294 47.26 2.17 -8.03
CA GLU A 294 47.61 0.78 -8.34
C GLU A 294 46.36 -0.02 -8.70
N VAL A 295 46.54 -0.96 -9.64
CA VAL A 295 45.45 -1.82 -10.16
C VAL A 295 45.67 -3.25 -9.74
N PHE A 296 44.66 -3.86 -9.19
CA PHE A 296 44.69 -5.23 -8.72
C PHE A 296 43.55 -6.06 -9.31
N THR A 297 43.83 -7.34 -9.57
CA THR A 297 42.79 -8.31 -9.92
C THR A 297 42.26 -8.96 -8.65
N ILE A 298 40.96 -8.87 -8.44
CA ILE A 298 40.23 -9.51 -7.35
C ILE A 298 39.71 -10.85 -7.86
N VAL A 299 39.99 -11.92 -7.14
CA VAL A 299 39.57 -13.30 -7.49
C VAL A 299 38.46 -13.82 -6.59
N GLU A 300 38.28 -13.20 -5.42
CA GLU A 300 37.22 -13.53 -4.47
C GLU A 300 36.78 -12.24 -3.79
N GLU A 301 35.48 -12.06 -3.62
CA GLU A 301 34.90 -10.94 -2.87
C GLU A 301 34.20 -11.49 -1.63
N ARG A 302 34.45 -10.89 -0.46
CA ARG A 302 33.88 -11.31 0.82
C ARG A 302 33.69 -10.12 1.75
N ASN A 303 32.43 -9.83 2.14
CA ASN A 303 32.07 -8.74 3.07
C ASN A 303 32.63 -7.36 2.70
N GLY A 304 32.60 -7.00 1.41
CA GLY A 304 33.21 -5.76 0.93
C GLY A 304 34.75 -5.78 0.89
N TRP A 305 35.35 -6.96 1.03
CA TRP A 305 36.77 -7.19 0.88
C TRP A 305 37.05 -8.00 -0.37
N GLY A 306 38.08 -7.62 -1.11
CA GLY A 306 38.54 -8.30 -2.31
C GLY A 306 39.83 -9.06 -2.06
N LYS A 307 39.86 -10.36 -2.37
CA LYS A 307 41.07 -11.17 -2.34
C LYS A 307 41.90 -10.91 -3.57
N LEU A 308 43.15 -10.55 -3.36
CA LEU A 308 44.08 -10.29 -4.45
C LEU A 308 44.45 -11.59 -5.17
N LEU A 309 44.52 -11.55 -6.50
CA LEU A 309 44.99 -12.66 -7.34
C LEU A 309 46.41 -13.15 -6.93
N SER A 310 47.25 -12.23 -6.40
CA SER A 310 48.58 -12.56 -5.90
C SER A 310 48.59 -13.49 -4.71
N GLY A 311 47.44 -13.74 -4.06
CA GLY A 311 47.31 -14.50 -2.81
C GLY A 311 47.82 -13.77 -1.57
N LYS A 312 48.35 -12.54 -1.69
CA LYS A 312 48.93 -11.79 -0.56
C LYS A 312 47.93 -11.42 0.52
N GLY A 313 46.62 -11.45 0.23
CA GLY A 313 45.60 -11.16 1.23
C GLY A 313 44.40 -10.41 0.64
N TRP A 314 43.73 -9.64 1.49
CA TRP A 314 42.47 -8.98 1.24
C TRP A 314 42.58 -7.46 1.35
N ILE A 315 41.95 -6.74 0.47
CA ILE A 315 41.79 -5.28 0.52
C ILE A 315 40.30 -4.90 0.67
N SER A 316 40.02 -3.83 1.37
CA SER A 316 38.67 -3.29 1.45
C SER A 316 38.29 -2.66 0.10
N LEU A 317 37.22 -3.17 -0.51
CA LEU A 317 36.74 -2.67 -1.81
C LEU A 317 36.08 -1.29 -1.70
N TYR A 318 35.76 -0.84 -0.49
CA TYR A 318 35.26 0.52 -0.22
C TYR A 318 36.24 1.61 -0.71
N TYR A 319 37.54 1.34 -0.63
CA TYR A 319 38.62 2.26 -1.03
C TYR A 319 39.15 1.98 -2.44
N THR A 320 38.32 1.36 -3.30
CA THR A 320 38.70 1.03 -4.66
C THR A 320 37.64 1.48 -5.65
N LYS A 321 38.09 1.71 -6.90
CA LYS A 321 37.18 1.88 -8.05
C LYS A 321 37.29 0.64 -8.95
N ARG A 322 36.18 -0.01 -9.22
CA ARG A 322 36.12 -1.14 -10.19
C ARG A 322 36.37 -0.62 -11.60
N LEU A 323 37.15 -1.37 -12.38
CA LEU A 323 37.53 -1.07 -13.77
C LEU A 323 36.75 -1.94 -14.74
#